data_8be3b644b24be415653f072289efcad5
#
_entry.id   8be3b644b24be415653f072289efcad5
#
_cell.length_a   1.000
_cell.length_b   1.000
_cell.length_c   1.000
_cell.angle_alpha   90.00
_cell.angle_beta   90.00
_cell.angle_gamma   90.00
#
_symmetry.space_group_name_H-M   'P 1'
#
loop_
_entity.id
_entity.type
_entity.pdbx_description
1 polymer ?
#
loop_
_entity_poly.entity_id
_entity_poly.type
_entity_poly.pdbx_seq_one_letter_code
_entity_poly.pdbx_strand_id
1 'polypeptide(L)'
;LNDEKMNQLGDSKRDYYRLQLNYQALSWLKLQSRVEITSRKAPDKDLETGYLIYQGFQLKPVNKDLSVSFRYLLFDTDSYDTRLYAFEQDVPFSFSVPAFSGKGSRFYLMFSSAITRNISVILRFAQTYYSDRNVISSGPDEISGNKKSDVKAVLKISF
;
A
#
# COMPACT_ATOMS: atom_id res chain seq x y z
N LEU A 1 -5.35 43.47 28.12
CA LEU A 1 -4.09 42.74 28.00
C LEU A 1 -4.38 41.48 27.18
N ASN A 2 -4.14 41.59 25.88
CA ASN A 2 -4.25 40.46 24.93
C ASN A 2 -2.97 39.67 25.02
N ASP A 3 -3.01 38.49 25.62
CA ASP A 3 -1.99 37.49 25.44
C ASP A 3 -2.17 36.85 24.04
N GLU A 4 -1.55 37.41 23.04
CA GLU A 4 -1.27 36.72 21.79
C GLU A 4 -0.32 35.55 22.09
N LYS A 5 -0.90 34.39 22.31
CA LYS A 5 -0.17 33.13 22.13
C LYS A 5 0.25 33.05 20.67
N MET A 6 1.39 33.61 20.34
CA MET A 6 2.08 33.27 19.10
C MET A 6 2.24 31.78 19.08
N ASN A 7 1.50 31.13 18.17
CA ASN A 7 1.75 29.77 17.77
C ASN A 7 3.15 29.70 17.19
N GLN A 8 4.14 29.41 18.03
CA GLN A 8 5.47 29.06 17.56
C GLN A 8 5.31 27.79 16.75
N LEU A 9 5.32 27.93 15.42
CA LEU A 9 5.54 26.82 14.51
C LEU A 9 6.94 26.27 14.80
N GLY A 10 7.01 25.31 15.72
CA GLY A 10 8.25 24.63 16.00
C GLY A 10 8.65 23.79 14.78
N ASP A 11 9.92 23.82 14.41
CA ASP A 11 10.47 23.03 13.32
C ASP A 11 10.27 21.54 13.57
N SER A 12 9.44 20.93 12.74
CA SER A 12 9.24 19.46 12.72
C SER A 12 10.18 18.85 11.70
N LYS A 13 11.13 18.05 12.16
CA LYS A 13 12.05 17.32 11.27
C LYS A 13 11.47 15.93 10.96
N ARG A 14 11.52 15.56 9.68
CA ARG A 14 11.10 14.24 9.20
C ARG A 14 12.16 13.66 8.28
N ASP A 15 12.58 12.44 8.58
CA ASP A 15 13.57 11.70 7.80
C ASP A 15 12.92 10.47 7.16
N TYR A 16 13.35 10.12 5.94
CA TYR A 16 12.90 8.96 5.19
C TYR A 16 14.09 8.17 4.66
N TYR A 17 14.08 6.88 4.92
CA TYR A 17 15.05 5.94 4.36
C TYR A 17 14.31 4.84 3.62
N ARG A 18 14.67 4.61 2.36
CA ARG A 18 14.04 3.61 1.51
C ARG A 18 15.09 2.81 0.76
N LEU A 19 15.02 1.49 0.90
CA LEU A 19 15.74 0.56 0.07
C LEU A 19 14.73 -0.26 -0.74
N GLN A 20 14.86 -0.24 -2.07
CA GLN A 20 13.99 -0.99 -2.97
C GLN A 20 14.83 -1.77 -3.96
N LEU A 21 14.54 -3.06 -4.08
CA LEU A 21 15.13 -3.97 -5.04
C LEU A 21 14.05 -4.46 -6.02
N ASN A 22 14.31 -4.28 -7.32
CA ASN A 22 13.53 -4.88 -8.39
C ASN A 22 14.46 -5.83 -9.15
N TYR A 23 14.13 -7.10 -9.15
CA TYR A 23 14.98 -8.14 -9.73
C TYR A 23 14.19 -9.02 -10.70
N GLN A 24 14.69 -9.13 -11.93
CA GLN A 24 14.17 -10.06 -12.93
C GLN A 24 14.84 -11.41 -12.72
N ALA A 25 14.23 -12.28 -11.94
CA ALA A 25 14.79 -13.59 -11.59
C ALA A 25 14.79 -14.54 -12.79
N LEU A 26 13.72 -14.52 -13.59
CA LEU A 26 13.56 -15.29 -14.82
C LEU A 26 12.81 -14.43 -15.85
N SER A 27 12.84 -14.78 -17.12
CA SER A 27 12.12 -14.04 -18.17
C SER A 27 10.63 -13.84 -17.87
N TRP A 28 10.03 -14.72 -17.09
CA TRP A 28 8.63 -14.73 -16.70
C TRP A 28 8.38 -14.37 -15.22
N LEU A 29 9.44 -14.16 -14.40
CA LEU A 29 9.34 -13.90 -12.96
C LEU A 29 10.11 -12.65 -12.57
N LYS A 30 9.40 -11.64 -12.09
CA LYS A 30 9.96 -10.44 -11.46
C LYS A 30 9.69 -10.41 -9.96
N LEU A 31 10.71 -10.14 -9.18
CA LEU A 31 10.65 -9.97 -7.74
C LEU A 31 10.79 -8.48 -7.37
N GLN A 32 10.10 -8.07 -6.31
CA GLN A 32 10.17 -6.73 -5.77
C GLN A 32 10.23 -6.80 -4.25
N SER A 33 11.28 -6.24 -3.68
CA SER A 33 11.45 -6.12 -2.22
C SER A 33 11.62 -4.66 -1.87
N ARG A 34 11.06 -4.22 -0.75
CA ARG A 34 11.24 -2.87 -0.25
C ARG A 34 11.23 -2.86 1.26
N VAL A 35 12.15 -2.09 1.83
CA VAL A 35 12.15 -1.70 3.24
C VAL A 35 12.13 -0.18 3.28
N GLU A 36 11.29 0.39 4.11
CA GLU A 36 11.18 1.82 4.31
C GLU A 36 11.02 2.14 5.79
N ILE A 37 11.73 3.16 6.22
CA ILE A 37 11.71 3.67 7.58
C ILE A 37 11.46 5.17 7.49
N THR A 38 10.56 5.66 8.31
CA THR A 38 10.38 7.10 8.53
C THR A 38 10.55 7.40 9.99
N SER A 39 11.09 8.57 10.29
CA SER A 39 11.11 9.11 11.64
C SER A 39 10.65 10.56 11.63
N ARG A 40 10.00 10.98 12.69
CA ARG A 40 9.55 12.36 12.89
C ARG A 40 9.85 12.81 14.30
N LYS A 41 10.52 13.96 14.40
CA LYS A 41 10.73 14.68 15.65
C LYS A 41 10.00 16.01 15.57
N ALA A 42 9.00 16.19 16.41
CA ALA A 42 8.34 17.48 16.62
C ALA A 42 8.84 18.11 17.92
N PRO A 43 8.75 19.45 18.08
CA PRO A 43 9.03 20.10 19.35
C PRO A 43 8.12 19.51 20.44
N ASP A 44 8.68 19.28 21.60
CA ASP A 44 7.98 18.77 22.79
C ASP A 44 7.29 17.43 22.64
N LYS A 45 7.66 16.64 21.60
CA LYS A 45 7.18 15.26 21.41
C LYS A 45 8.34 14.29 21.35
N ASP A 46 8.07 13.04 21.72
CA ASP A 46 9.01 11.94 21.51
C ASP A 46 9.27 11.70 20.03
N LEU A 47 10.38 11.02 19.73
CA LEU A 47 10.69 10.58 18.39
C LEU A 47 9.67 9.52 17.97
N GLU A 48 8.88 9.82 16.93
CA GLU A 48 7.94 8.88 16.32
C GLU A 48 8.60 8.20 15.13
N THR A 49 8.34 6.91 14.95
CA THR A 49 8.92 6.09 13.89
C THR A 49 7.82 5.36 13.10
N GLY A 50 8.15 4.96 11.88
CA GLY A 50 7.29 4.13 11.06
C GLY A 50 8.11 3.20 10.18
N TYR A 51 7.67 1.96 10.03
CA TYR A 51 8.33 0.91 9.26
C TYR A 51 7.37 0.30 8.26
N LEU A 52 7.89 -0.01 7.08
CA LEU A 52 7.18 -0.74 6.05
C LEU A 52 8.16 -1.69 5.37
N ILE A 53 7.75 -2.95 5.25
CA ILE A 53 8.48 -3.95 4.47
C ILE A 53 7.51 -4.69 3.57
N TYR A 54 7.89 -4.94 2.32
CA TYR A 54 7.11 -5.81 1.46
C TYR A 54 7.98 -6.71 0.58
N GLN A 55 7.38 -7.85 0.23
CA GLN A 55 7.83 -8.72 -0.83
C GLN A 55 6.70 -8.89 -1.85
N GLY A 56 7.02 -8.66 -3.11
CA GLY A 56 6.11 -8.85 -4.23
C GLY A 56 6.73 -9.68 -5.32
N PHE A 57 5.87 -10.32 -6.13
CA PHE A 57 6.28 -10.99 -7.35
C PHE A 57 5.24 -10.79 -8.44
N GLN A 58 5.73 -10.78 -9.66
CA GLN A 58 4.94 -10.72 -10.87
C GLN A 58 5.34 -11.86 -11.79
N LEU A 59 4.35 -12.66 -12.15
CA LEU A 59 4.46 -13.77 -13.07
C LEU A 59 3.86 -13.36 -14.42
N LYS A 60 4.65 -13.48 -15.48
CA LYS A 60 4.21 -13.28 -16.87
C LYS A 60 4.78 -14.42 -17.72
N PRO A 61 4.10 -15.59 -17.81
CA PRO A 61 4.59 -16.68 -18.61
C PRO A 61 4.81 -16.27 -20.07
N VAL A 62 5.91 -16.73 -20.64
CA VAL A 62 6.19 -16.53 -22.06
C VAL A 62 5.14 -17.29 -22.89
N ASN A 63 4.65 -16.71 -23.97
CA ASN A 63 3.63 -17.27 -24.86
C ASN A 63 2.22 -17.43 -24.26
N LYS A 64 1.91 -16.73 -23.15
CA LYS A 64 0.55 -16.68 -22.59
C LYS A 64 0.19 -15.24 -22.26
N ASP A 65 -0.97 -14.78 -22.68
CA ASP A 65 -1.54 -13.50 -22.29
C ASP A 65 -2.11 -13.57 -20.86
N LEU A 66 -1.25 -13.97 -19.93
CA LEU A 66 -1.55 -14.16 -18.52
C LEU A 66 -0.56 -13.36 -17.67
N SER A 67 -1.05 -12.66 -16.69
CA SER A 67 -0.22 -12.01 -15.67
C SER A 67 -0.82 -12.21 -14.29
N VAL A 68 0.02 -12.59 -13.34
CA VAL A 68 -0.35 -12.68 -11.92
C VAL A 68 0.61 -11.81 -11.13
N SER A 69 0.09 -10.91 -10.32
CA SER A 69 0.88 -10.08 -9.42
C SER A 69 0.39 -10.27 -7.99
N PHE A 70 1.32 -10.48 -7.09
CA PHE A 70 1.05 -10.63 -5.67
C PHE A 70 2.05 -9.79 -4.88
N ARG A 71 1.59 -9.22 -3.77
CA ARG A 71 2.45 -8.57 -2.76
C ARG A 71 1.90 -8.86 -1.38
N TYR A 72 2.82 -9.09 -0.46
CA TYR A 72 2.57 -9.09 0.98
C TYR A 72 3.40 -8.00 1.64
N LEU A 73 2.77 -7.19 2.48
CA LEU A 73 3.33 -6.00 3.10
C LEU A 73 3.02 -6.03 4.59
N LEU A 74 4.02 -5.69 5.41
CA LEU A 74 3.91 -5.44 6.83
C LEU A 74 4.19 -3.97 7.11
N PHE A 75 3.47 -3.39 8.06
CA PHE A 75 3.67 -2.01 8.50
C PHE A 75 3.46 -1.88 10.00
N ASP A 76 4.23 -0.96 10.59
CA ASP A 76 4.12 -0.56 11.99
C ASP A 76 4.52 0.91 12.10
N THR A 77 3.64 1.76 12.62
CA THR A 77 3.88 3.21 12.75
C THR A 77 3.32 3.71 14.07
N ASP A 78 4.09 4.55 14.75
CA ASP A 78 3.72 5.10 16.06
C ASP A 78 2.52 6.06 15.97
N SER A 79 2.39 6.78 14.85
CA SER A 79 1.31 7.74 14.64
C SER A 79 0.89 7.85 13.17
N TYR A 80 -0.20 8.57 12.90
CA TYR A 80 -0.60 8.92 11.53
C TYR A 80 0.43 9.83 10.83
N ASP A 81 1.20 10.58 11.59
CA ASP A 81 2.23 11.47 11.05
C ASP A 81 3.44 10.71 10.51
N THR A 82 3.66 9.49 10.96
CA THR A 82 4.72 8.57 10.45
C THR A 82 4.19 7.54 9.45
N ARG A 83 2.97 7.77 8.89
CA ARG A 83 2.40 6.91 7.85
C ARG A 83 3.30 6.79 6.64
N LEU A 84 3.27 5.63 6.03
CA LEU A 84 4.03 5.29 4.84
C LEU A 84 3.09 4.99 3.66
N TYR A 85 3.61 5.11 2.45
CA TYR A 85 2.83 4.93 1.24
C TYR A 85 3.50 3.90 0.33
N ALA A 86 2.72 2.98 -0.22
CA ALA A 86 3.22 2.09 -1.24
C ALA A 86 2.26 2.04 -2.43
N PHE A 87 2.79 2.36 -3.62
CA PHE A 87 2.04 2.16 -4.85
C PHE A 87 1.71 0.67 -5.02
N GLU A 88 0.48 0.36 -5.39
CA GLU A 88 0.01 -0.97 -5.76
C GLU A 88 -0.44 -0.99 -7.22
N GLN A 89 -0.21 -2.12 -7.88
CA GLN A 89 -0.83 -2.34 -9.19
C GLN A 89 -2.34 -2.39 -9.04
N ASP A 90 -3.03 -1.70 -9.92
CA ASP A 90 -4.48 -1.62 -9.92
C ASP A 90 -5.05 -1.90 -11.32
N VAL A 91 -6.37 -2.07 -11.38
CA VAL A 91 -7.08 -2.24 -12.64
C VAL A 91 -6.98 -0.98 -13.50
N PRO A 92 -7.10 -1.06 -14.84
CA PRO A 92 -7.10 0.11 -15.72
C PRO A 92 -8.05 1.20 -15.22
N PHE A 93 -7.64 2.46 -15.40
CA PHE A 93 -8.38 3.66 -14.98
C PHE A 93 -8.57 3.81 -13.47
N SER A 94 -7.85 3.00 -12.68
CA SER A 94 -7.81 3.09 -11.22
C SER A 94 -6.37 3.26 -10.76
N PHE A 95 -6.18 4.01 -9.68
CA PHE A 95 -4.87 4.28 -9.10
C PHE A 95 -4.92 4.02 -7.60
N SER A 96 -3.99 3.23 -7.10
CA SER A 96 -3.96 2.86 -5.68
C SER A 96 -2.60 3.16 -5.05
N VAL A 97 -2.62 4.12 -4.12
CA VAL A 97 -1.49 4.41 -3.22
C VAL A 97 -2.01 4.44 -1.79
N PRO A 98 -2.27 3.27 -1.21
CA PRO A 98 -2.75 3.22 0.17
C PRO A 98 -1.74 3.82 1.13
N ALA A 99 -2.27 4.54 2.14
CA ALA A 99 -1.54 5.01 3.29
C ALA A 99 -1.57 3.93 4.38
N PHE A 100 -0.43 3.65 4.96
CA PHE A 100 -0.25 2.67 6.03
C PHE A 100 0.07 3.41 7.33
N SER A 101 -0.83 3.31 8.30
CA SER A 101 -0.68 3.87 9.65
C SER A 101 -1.22 2.91 10.69
N GLY A 102 -0.58 2.87 11.88
CA GLY A 102 -0.84 1.87 12.91
C GLY A 102 -0.06 0.60 12.62
N LYS A 103 -0.56 -0.56 13.05
CA LYS A 103 0.13 -1.84 12.97
C LYS A 103 -0.70 -2.88 12.24
N GLY A 104 -0.08 -3.54 11.25
CA GLY A 104 -0.81 -4.54 10.51
C GLY A 104 -0.07 -5.11 9.31
N SER A 105 -0.85 -5.78 8.46
CA SER A 105 -0.38 -6.35 7.21
C SER A 105 -1.37 -6.06 6.09
N ARG A 106 -0.87 -6.08 4.86
CA ARG A 106 -1.70 -5.99 3.67
C ARG A 106 -1.18 -6.91 2.60
N PHE A 107 -2.09 -7.55 1.89
CA PHE A 107 -1.75 -8.22 0.65
C PHE A 107 -2.69 -7.79 -0.48
N TYR A 108 -2.21 -7.91 -1.71
CA TYR A 108 -3.05 -7.90 -2.89
C TYR A 108 -2.64 -9.02 -3.84
N LEU A 109 -3.63 -9.51 -4.56
CA LEU A 109 -3.50 -10.44 -5.68
C LEU A 109 -4.20 -9.82 -6.88
N MET A 110 -3.51 -9.74 -8.00
CA MET A 110 -4.06 -9.27 -9.26
C MET A 110 -3.82 -10.32 -10.33
N PHE A 111 -4.88 -10.66 -11.03
CA PHE A 111 -4.89 -11.59 -12.14
C PHE A 111 -5.34 -10.85 -13.39
N SER A 112 -4.66 -11.07 -14.52
CA SER A 112 -5.06 -10.55 -15.82
C SER A 112 -4.84 -11.61 -16.88
N SER A 113 -5.84 -11.84 -17.72
CA SER A 113 -5.75 -12.80 -18.83
C SER A 113 -6.56 -12.33 -20.03
N ALA A 114 -5.99 -12.49 -21.23
CA ALA A 114 -6.78 -12.47 -22.45
C ALA A 114 -7.47 -13.84 -22.64
N ILE A 115 -8.80 -13.82 -22.71
CA ILE A 115 -9.61 -15.00 -22.98
C ILE A 115 -9.67 -15.27 -24.48
N THR A 116 -9.82 -14.18 -25.25
CA THR A 116 -9.76 -14.18 -26.71
C THR A 116 -8.96 -12.96 -27.18
N ARG A 117 -8.73 -12.85 -28.49
CA ARG A 117 -8.05 -11.66 -29.08
C ARG A 117 -8.75 -10.33 -28.72
N ASN A 118 -10.07 -10.39 -28.51
CA ASN A 118 -10.91 -9.23 -28.28
C ASN A 118 -11.42 -9.10 -26.85
N ILE A 119 -11.23 -10.12 -25.99
CA ILE A 119 -11.77 -10.16 -24.64
C ILE A 119 -10.66 -10.43 -23.62
N SER A 120 -10.51 -9.54 -22.66
CA SER A 120 -9.61 -9.74 -21.52
C SER A 120 -10.32 -9.47 -20.20
N VAL A 121 -9.91 -10.19 -19.15
CA VAL A 121 -10.43 -10.10 -17.80
C VAL A 121 -9.30 -9.72 -16.87
N ILE A 122 -9.57 -8.77 -15.97
CA ILE A 122 -8.66 -8.37 -14.91
C ILE A 122 -9.42 -8.44 -13.59
N LEU A 123 -8.85 -9.17 -12.63
CA LEU A 123 -9.40 -9.32 -11.29
C LEU A 123 -8.35 -8.86 -10.28
N ARG A 124 -8.78 -8.10 -9.28
CA ARG A 124 -7.94 -7.69 -8.18
C ARG A 124 -8.65 -7.92 -6.85
N PHE A 125 -7.96 -8.54 -5.92
CA PHE A 125 -8.35 -8.65 -4.52
C PHE A 125 -7.26 -8.07 -3.65
N ALA A 126 -7.62 -7.24 -2.69
CA ALA A 126 -6.70 -6.74 -1.69
C ALA A 126 -7.34 -6.76 -0.31
N GLN A 127 -6.55 -7.04 0.72
CA GLN A 127 -7.00 -7.01 2.10
C GLN A 127 -5.93 -6.41 3.01
N THR A 128 -6.36 -5.49 3.87
CA THR A 128 -5.59 -4.97 4.99
C THR A 128 -6.12 -5.58 6.28
N TYR A 129 -5.21 -6.06 7.11
CA TYR A 129 -5.46 -6.49 8.47
C TYR A 129 -4.76 -5.56 9.44
N TYR A 130 -5.47 -5.05 10.43
CA TYR A 130 -4.92 -4.24 11.52
C TYR A 130 -4.86 -5.06 12.80
N SER A 131 -3.71 -5.05 13.48
CA SER A 131 -3.53 -5.74 14.76
C SER A 131 -3.73 -4.83 15.96
N ASP A 132 -3.81 -3.51 15.74
CA ASP A 132 -3.87 -2.46 16.76
C ASP A 132 -5.27 -1.87 16.96
N ARG A 133 -6.27 -2.31 16.17
CA ARG A 133 -7.62 -1.75 16.22
C ARG A 133 -8.70 -2.74 15.80
N ASN A 134 -9.91 -2.53 16.29
CA ASN A 134 -11.11 -3.31 15.94
C ASN A 134 -12.16 -2.48 15.20
N VAL A 135 -11.85 -1.24 14.87
CA VAL A 135 -12.68 -0.35 14.05
C VAL A 135 -11.77 0.38 13.08
N ILE A 136 -12.14 0.40 11.81
CA ILE A 136 -11.39 1.04 10.72
C ILE A 136 -12.22 2.18 10.18
N SER A 137 -11.60 3.36 9.97
CA SER A 137 -12.25 4.60 9.54
C SER A 137 -13.29 5.11 10.57
N SER A 138 -14.09 6.07 10.19
CA SER A 138 -15.16 6.67 11.00
C SER A 138 -16.28 7.20 10.11
N GLY A 139 -17.46 7.41 10.69
CA GLY A 139 -18.62 7.92 9.98
C GLY A 139 -19.17 6.93 8.94
N PRO A 140 -19.60 7.38 7.76
CA PRO A 140 -20.22 6.50 6.75
C PRO A 140 -19.29 5.38 6.23
N ASP A 141 -17.97 5.57 6.34
CA ASP A 141 -16.95 4.60 5.89
C ASP A 141 -16.43 3.72 7.02
N GLU A 142 -17.10 3.71 8.18
CA GLU A 142 -16.71 2.90 9.32
C GLU A 142 -16.89 1.42 9.04
N ILE A 143 -15.85 0.64 9.32
CA ILE A 143 -15.87 -0.81 9.23
C ILE A 143 -15.71 -1.37 10.65
N SER A 144 -16.74 -2.03 11.13
CA SER A 144 -16.69 -2.78 12.39
C SER A 144 -15.86 -4.04 12.19
N GLY A 145 -14.66 -4.05 12.73
CA GLY A 145 -13.67 -5.12 12.57
C GLY A 145 -12.28 -4.59 12.26
N ASN A 146 -11.34 -5.51 12.13
CA ASN A 146 -9.93 -5.24 11.90
C ASN A 146 -9.44 -5.57 10.48
N LYS A 147 -10.38 -5.87 9.56
CA LYS A 147 -10.08 -6.23 8.18
C LYS A 147 -10.81 -5.31 7.22
N LYS A 148 -10.08 -4.78 6.24
CA LYS A 148 -10.64 -4.03 5.11
C LYS A 148 -10.28 -4.75 3.82
N SER A 149 -11.29 -5.19 3.08
CA SER A 149 -11.13 -5.89 1.80
C SER A 149 -11.61 -5.02 0.65
N ASP A 150 -10.95 -5.16 -0.50
CA ASP A 150 -11.26 -4.48 -1.75
C ASP A 150 -11.22 -5.50 -2.90
N VAL A 151 -12.28 -5.53 -3.69
CA VAL A 151 -12.42 -6.42 -4.87
C VAL A 151 -12.73 -5.56 -6.08
N LYS A 152 -11.96 -5.74 -7.14
CA LYS A 152 -12.18 -5.06 -8.42
C LYS A 152 -12.15 -6.08 -9.55
N ALA A 153 -13.07 -5.94 -10.49
CA ALA A 153 -13.14 -6.74 -11.69
C ALA A 153 -13.34 -5.84 -12.91
N VAL A 154 -12.58 -6.08 -13.97
CA VAL A 154 -12.71 -5.36 -15.26
C VAL A 154 -12.79 -6.38 -16.38
N LEU A 155 -13.81 -6.27 -17.21
CA LEU A 155 -13.95 -6.93 -18.49
C LEU A 155 -13.67 -5.90 -19.59
N LYS A 156 -12.64 -6.15 -20.39
CA LYS A 156 -12.30 -5.31 -21.54
C LYS A 156 -12.70 -6.02 -22.82
N ILE A 157 -13.50 -5.36 -23.65
CA ILE A 157 -13.94 -5.86 -24.97
C ILE A 157 -13.43 -4.84 -26.01
N SER A 158 -12.75 -5.32 -27.03
CA SER A 158 -12.28 -4.52 -28.17
C SER A 158 -13.00 -5.00 -29.42
N PHE A 159 -13.49 -4.08 -30.22
CA PHE A 159 -14.23 -4.33 -31.47
C PHE A 159 -13.33 -4.05 -32.67
#